data_6476152847f42985bf121df55d9dd63c
#
_entry.id   6476152847f42985bf121df55d9dd63c
#
_cell.length_a   1.000
_cell.length_b   1.000
_cell.length_c   1.000
_cell.angle_alpha   90.00
_cell.angle_beta   90.00
_cell.angle_gamma   90.00
#
_symmetry.space_group_name_H-M   'P 1'
#
loop_
_entity.id
_entity.type
_entity.pdbx_description
1 polymer ?
#
loop_
_entity_poly.entity_id
_entity_poly.type
_entity_poly.pdbx_seq_one_letter_code
_entity_poly.pdbx_strand_id
1 'polypeptide(L)'
;MGRSLRSGISLRQLRIDRGLTLRDVQQRSKRLAVKYRDKRLIISPTRLVALEKTNAAPNLLRAWAMARIYRCGLRQLFNCFGLPDPH
;
A
#
# COMPACT_ATOMS: atom_id res chain seq x y z
N MET A 1 -8.45 19.63 12.75
CA MET A 1 -8.25 19.28 12.67
C MET A 1 -8.38 18.18 12.54
N GLY A 2 -8.70 17.82 12.37
CA GLY A 2 -8.89 16.80 12.44
C GLY A 2 -8.27 15.79 11.86
N ARG A 3 -7.92 15.69 11.17
CA ARG A 3 -7.46 14.95 10.64
C ARG A 3 -6.51 14.45 11.08
N SER A 4 -6.19 14.86 11.42
CA SER A 4 -5.11 14.57 11.75
C SER A 4 -4.99 13.56 12.56
N LEU A 5 -5.77 13.34 13.05
CA LEU A 5 -5.78 12.47 13.94
C LEU A 5 -5.44 11.26 13.37
N ARG A 6 -5.62 11.10 12.32
CA ARG A 6 -5.46 10.07 11.80
C ARG A 6 -4.21 9.90 11.39
N SER A 7 -3.60 9.73 11.37
CA SER A 7 -2.69 9.33 10.99
C SER A 7 -1.86 9.63 10.13
N GLY A 8 -1.79 10.08 9.68
CA GLY A 8 -0.89 10.34 8.94
C GLY A 8 -1.05 10.50 7.56
N ILE A 9 -0.23 10.22 6.69
CA ILE A 9 -0.39 10.47 5.29
C ILE A 9 -1.24 9.40 4.65
N SER A 10 -1.90 9.75 3.55
CA SER A 10 -2.70 8.80 2.81
C SER A 10 -1.80 7.82 2.05
N LEU A 11 -2.39 6.76 1.56
CA LEU A 11 -1.67 5.80 0.74
C LEU A 11 -1.07 6.45 -0.49
N ARG A 12 -1.84 7.33 -1.12
CA ARG A 12 -1.36 8.03 -2.31
C ARG A 12 -0.15 8.90 -1.97
N GLN A 13 -0.21 9.61 -0.85
CA GLN A 13 0.90 10.48 -0.45
C GLN A 13 2.15 9.64 -0.14
N LEU A 14 1.96 8.49 0.50
CA LEU A 14 3.07 7.60 0.76
C LEU A 14 3.73 7.17 -0.54
N ARG A 15 2.94 6.82 -1.55
CA ARG A 15 3.47 6.44 -2.85
C ARG A 15 4.27 7.59 -3.48
N ILE A 16 3.69 8.79 -3.44
CA ILE A 16 4.34 9.96 -4.03
C ILE A 16 5.64 10.28 -3.29
N ASP A 17 5.64 10.18 -1.98
CA ASP A 17 6.83 10.43 -1.18
C ASP A 17 7.95 9.45 -1.49
N ARG A 18 7.59 8.25 -1.95
CA ARG A 18 8.59 7.25 -2.35
C ARG A 18 9.00 7.41 -3.81
N GLY A 19 8.45 8.41 -4.51
CA GLY A 19 8.79 8.65 -5.91
C GLY A 19 8.24 7.60 -6.85
N LEU A 20 7.14 6.95 -6.50
CA LEU A 20 6.60 5.86 -7.29
C LEU A 20 5.36 6.28 -8.06
N THR A 21 5.34 5.94 -9.36
CA THR A 21 4.13 6.10 -10.16
C THR A 21 3.26 4.87 -9.95
N LEU A 22 2.03 4.91 -10.45
CA LEU A 22 1.17 3.74 -10.40
C LEU A 22 1.80 2.56 -11.13
N ARG A 23 2.44 2.83 -12.25
CA ARG A 23 3.10 1.79 -13.02
C ARG A 23 4.28 1.20 -12.27
N ASP A 24 5.01 2.04 -11.54
CA ASP A 24 6.14 1.57 -10.74
C ASP A 24 5.67 0.57 -9.69
N VAL A 25 4.55 0.87 -9.05
CA VAL A 25 3.99 -0.04 -8.04
C VAL A 25 3.60 -1.36 -8.69
N GLN A 26 2.97 -1.30 -9.87
CA GLN A 26 2.61 -2.51 -10.58
C GLN A 26 3.86 -3.35 -10.90
N GLN A 27 4.90 -2.71 -11.41
CA GLN A 27 6.13 -3.42 -11.77
C GLN A 27 6.76 -4.08 -10.55
N ARG A 28 6.82 -3.38 -9.43
CA ARG A 28 7.37 -3.94 -8.21
C ARG A 28 6.54 -5.09 -7.68
N SER A 29 5.21 -4.98 -7.81
CA SER A 29 4.33 -6.06 -7.37
C SER A 29 4.53 -7.31 -8.23
N LYS A 30 4.78 -7.12 -9.54
CA LYS A 30 5.05 -8.26 -10.42
C LYS A 30 6.36 -8.95 -10.03
N ARG A 31 7.37 -8.18 -9.64
CA ARG A 31 8.63 -8.76 -9.19
C ARG A 31 8.44 -9.60 -7.94
N LEU A 32 7.63 -9.11 -7.01
CA LEU A 32 7.32 -9.87 -5.81
C LEU A 32 6.59 -11.16 -6.16
N ALA A 33 5.63 -11.07 -7.10
CA ALA A 33 4.86 -12.24 -7.50
C ALA A 33 5.78 -13.32 -8.07
N VAL A 34 6.77 -12.92 -8.86
CA VAL A 34 7.73 -13.86 -9.40
C VAL A 34 8.61 -14.45 -8.30
N LYS A 35 9.11 -13.58 -7.43
CA LYS A 35 10.01 -13.99 -6.36
C LYS A 35 9.37 -15.01 -5.44
N TYR A 36 8.12 -14.79 -5.08
CA TYR A 36 7.40 -15.66 -4.14
C TYR A 36 6.45 -16.62 -4.82
N ARG A 37 6.46 -16.63 -6.18
CA ARG A 37 5.62 -17.53 -6.97
C ARG A 37 4.15 -17.45 -6.59
N ASP A 38 3.65 -16.23 -6.44
CA ASP A 38 2.27 -16.01 -6.03
C ASP A 38 1.69 -14.85 -6.80
N LYS A 39 0.84 -15.17 -7.79
CA LYS A 39 0.23 -14.14 -8.64
C LYS A 39 -0.70 -13.21 -7.86
N ARG A 40 -1.14 -13.60 -6.67
CA ARG A 40 -2.02 -12.76 -5.87
C ARG A 40 -1.31 -11.51 -5.39
N LEU A 41 0.02 -11.47 -5.48
CA LEU A 41 0.78 -10.30 -5.05
C LEU A 41 0.75 -9.17 -6.07
N ILE A 42 0.32 -9.45 -7.31
CA ILE A 42 0.29 -8.43 -8.35
C ILE A 42 -0.81 -7.42 -8.05
N ILE A 43 -0.47 -6.14 -8.11
CA ILE A 43 -1.41 -5.05 -7.89
C ILE A 43 -1.50 -4.26 -9.18
N SER A 44 -2.68 -4.30 -9.81
CA SER A 44 -2.88 -3.54 -11.05
C SER A 44 -3.05 -2.06 -10.74
N PRO A 45 -2.77 -1.18 -11.70
CA PRO A 45 -3.01 0.25 -11.50
C PRO A 45 -4.46 0.56 -11.14
N THR A 46 -5.42 -0.14 -11.77
CA THR A 46 -6.83 0.07 -11.48
C THR A 46 -7.15 -0.24 -10.02
N ARG A 47 -6.62 -1.37 -9.52
CA ARG A 47 -6.85 -1.74 -8.14
C ARG A 47 -6.18 -0.75 -7.19
N LEU A 48 -4.98 -0.28 -7.55
CA LEU A 48 -4.27 0.66 -6.70
C LEU A 48 -5.02 1.99 -6.61
N VAL A 49 -5.55 2.46 -7.74
CA VAL A 49 -6.35 3.68 -7.74
C VAL A 49 -7.56 3.51 -6.83
N ALA A 50 -8.22 2.36 -6.90
CA ALA A 50 -9.37 2.09 -6.04
C ALA A 50 -8.97 2.11 -4.56
N LEU A 51 -7.84 1.51 -4.22
CA LEU A 51 -7.37 1.50 -2.84
C LEU A 51 -7.05 2.92 -2.36
N GLU A 52 -6.44 3.72 -3.21
CA GLU A 52 -6.09 5.10 -2.85
C GLU A 52 -7.33 5.98 -2.69
N LYS A 53 -8.35 5.71 -3.52
CA LYS A 53 -9.53 6.51 -3.45
C LYS A 53 -10.39 6.18 -2.29
N THR A 54 -10.62 4.91 -1.99
CA THR A 54 -11.53 4.51 -0.94
C THR A 54 -10.84 4.39 0.41
N ASN A 55 -9.51 4.26 0.39
CA ASN A 55 -8.73 4.06 1.59
C ASN A 55 -9.20 2.81 2.33
N ALA A 56 -9.80 1.88 1.62
CA ALA A 56 -10.23 0.63 2.23
C ALA A 56 -9.03 -0.29 2.42
N ALA A 57 -8.92 -0.90 3.59
CA ALA A 57 -7.79 -1.76 3.88
C ALA A 57 -7.80 -2.99 2.99
N PRO A 58 -6.66 -3.36 2.40
CA PRO A 58 -6.58 -4.58 1.61
C PRO A 58 -6.48 -5.79 2.53
N ASN A 59 -6.56 -6.99 1.95
CA ASN A 59 -6.37 -8.19 2.77
C ASN A 59 -4.90 -8.24 3.24
N LEU A 60 -4.64 -9.16 4.15
CA LEU A 60 -3.32 -9.23 4.79
C LEU A 60 -2.19 -9.50 3.80
N LEU A 61 -2.41 -10.39 2.85
CA LEU A 61 -1.39 -10.70 1.86
C LEU A 61 -1.02 -9.49 1.03
N ARG A 62 -2.04 -8.74 0.59
CA ARG A 62 -1.80 -7.55 -0.22
C ARG A 62 -1.17 -6.44 0.62
N ALA A 63 -1.57 -6.33 1.88
CA ALA A 63 -0.96 -5.35 2.78
C ALA A 63 0.53 -5.64 2.95
N TRP A 64 0.88 -6.92 3.11
CA TRP A 64 2.28 -7.31 3.22
C TRP A 64 3.05 -6.91 1.96
N ALA A 65 2.47 -7.20 0.79
CA ALA A 65 3.12 -6.86 -0.46
C ALA A 65 3.33 -5.35 -0.59
N MET A 66 2.32 -4.57 -0.22
CA MET A 66 2.41 -3.12 -0.31
C MET A 66 3.47 -2.56 0.65
N ALA A 67 3.57 -3.12 1.84
CA ALA A 67 4.58 -2.68 2.79
C ALA A 67 5.98 -2.89 2.22
N ARG A 68 6.20 -4.00 1.52
CA ARG A 68 7.49 -4.26 0.91
C ARG A 68 7.74 -3.35 -0.29
N ILE A 69 6.72 -3.10 -1.09
CA ILE A 69 6.84 -2.23 -2.26
C ILE A 69 7.20 -0.81 -1.84
N TYR A 70 6.53 -0.30 -0.81
CA TYR A 70 6.75 1.06 -0.34
C TYR A 70 7.91 1.15 0.66
N ARG A 71 8.49 0.02 1.04
CA ARG A 71 9.60 -0.01 1.99
C ARG A 71 9.22 0.66 3.30
N CYS A 72 8.09 0.25 3.84
CA CYS A 72 7.63 0.76 5.13
C CYS A 72 7.20 -0.42 5.98
N GLY A 73 7.01 -0.16 7.27
CA GLY A 73 6.51 -1.20 8.15
C GLY A 73 5.00 -1.33 8.04
N LEU A 74 4.47 -2.44 8.52
CA LEU A 74 3.03 -2.64 8.51
C LEU A 74 2.31 -1.59 9.35
N ARG A 75 2.93 -1.12 10.42
CA ARG A 75 2.35 -0.07 11.24
C ARG A 75 2.09 1.19 10.43
N GLN A 76 3.10 1.63 9.69
CA GLN A 76 2.96 2.83 8.87
C GLN A 76 1.90 2.63 7.79
N LEU A 77 1.88 1.44 7.18
CA LEU A 77 0.91 1.15 6.15
C LEU A 77 -0.50 1.15 6.72
N PHE A 78 -0.70 0.54 7.89
CA PHE A 78 -2.01 0.51 8.52
C PHE A 78 -2.49 1.91 8.87
N ASN A 79 -1.57 2.79 9.27
CA ASN A 79 -1.94 4.17 9.55
C ASN A 79 -2.47 4.88 8.32
N CYS A 80 -1.97 4.53 7.14
CA CYS A 80 -2.47 5.10 5.89
C CYS A 80 -3.93 4.75 5.65
N PHE A 81 -4.39 3.62 6.20
CA PHE A 81 -5.77 3.20 6.05
C PHE A 81 -6.61 3.57 7.28
N GLY A 82 -6.02 4.30 8.22
CA GLY A 82 -6.74 4.69 9.42
C GLY A 82 -6.96 3.57 10.42
N LEU A 83 -6.17 2.51 10.31
CA LEU A 83 -6.29 1.38 11.21
C LEU A 83 -5.38 1.53 12.41
N PRO A 84 -5.72 0.91 13.55
CA PRO A 84 -4.86 0.99 14.72
C PRO A 84 -3.58 0.17 14.51
N ASP A 85 -2.60 0.39 15.38
CA ASP A 85 -1.35 -0.37 15.30
C ASP A 85 -1.64 -1.85 15.41
N PRO A 86 -0.91 -2.67 14.65
CA PRO A 86 -1.13 -4.10 14.64
C PRO A 86 -0.46 -4.81 15.80
N HIS A 87 -0.88 -4.57 16.99
CA HIS A 87 -0.35 -5.34 18.10
C HIS A 87 -1.26 -5.34 19.32
#